data_44563843595b7df6df73d485a4a08ddb
#
_entry.id   44563843595b7df6df73d485a4a08ddb
#
_cell.length_a   1.000
_cell.length_b   1.000
_cell.length_c   1.000
_cell.angle_alpha   90.00
_cell.angle_beta   90.00
_cell.angle_gamma   90.00
#
_symmetry.space_group_name_H-M   'P 1'
#
loop_
_entity.id
_entity.type
_entity.pdbx_description
1 polymer ?
#
loop_
_entity_poly.entity_id
_entity_poly.type
_entity_poly.pdbx_seq_one_letter_code
_entity_poly.pdbx_strand_id
1 'polypeptide(L)'
;MTSSSSSCKMAVFSDIDGTLVHYPPAQVMQQDIDDNKNDLLYLPPSKTGQRGVISSKTLRLCQQLRNEGVPFVLVTGARSTTLFQRLPYLPRADAYVSESGGRIFYPNSSVNDMVDGMVDGVLVHPQPYEGCPSSDLEPFTLVEDLLWRNEISNLDCAGTDGYSILAPRAGSDGFSTLTPPTPIDQRSGKLWAHARNLQKKGFFLDSSGYATAFRINRKHQEDDIASTFDEFLEQCNNREAVPEELGCSTNLGCVDFYPKMSGKKNVCDYLIRKFFPCSNGNDESITLKSHAYCLCDDDNDVEMALACRTAYLPSVTSESMRRLASESKNVIVTETEERKESLATEAALEMILNDISKSNSI
;
A
#
# COMPACT_ATOMS: atom_id res chain seq x y z
N MET A 1 41.25 2.90 -11.95
CA MET A 1 40.65 2.42 -10.72
C MET A 1 39.55 3.40 -10.35
N THR A 2 38.35 3.16 -10.82
CA THR A 2 37.17 3.97 -10.46
C THR A 2 36.68 3.44 -9.12
N SER A 3 36.83 4.23 -8.05
CA SER A 3 36.21 3.97 -6.77
C SER A 3 34.71 3.89 -7.00
N SER A 4 34.13 2.70 -6.94
CA SER A 4 32.70 2.55 -6.81
C SER A 4 32.33 3.17 -5.45
N SER A 5 31.79 4.40 -5.47
CA SER A 5 31.12 4.93 -4.30
C SER A 5 30.04 3.93 -3.91
N SER A 6 30.17 3.33 -2.75
CA SER A 6 29.13 2.48 -2.16
C SER A 6 27.92 3.38 -1.90
N SER A 7 27.02 3.48 -2.89
CA SER A 7 25.76 4.19 -2.67
C SER A 7 25.04 3.52 -1.51
N CYS A 8 24.56 4.30 -0.55
CA CYS A 8 23.81 3.80 0.58
C CYS A 8 22.57 3.03 0.07
N LYS A 9 22.55 1.70 0.29
CA LYS A 9 21.44 0.84 -0.16
C LYS A 9 20.25 1.02 0.78
N MET A 10 19.44 2.04 0.56
CA MET A 10 18.23 2.33 1.34
C MET A 10 17.01 2.29 0.46
N ALA A 11 15.86 1.84 1.00
CA ALA A 11 14.55 1.91 0.34
C ALA A 11 13.53 2.56 1.28
N VAL A 12 12.48 3.13 0.71
CA VAL A 12 11.36 3.73 1.45
C VAL A 12 10.07 3.00 1.08
N PHE A 13 9.37 2.50 2.09
CA PHE A 13 8.06 1.88 1.98
C PHE A 13 7.01 2.80 2.60
N SER A 14 5.96 3.13 1.88
CA SER A 14 4.93 4.04 2.38
C SER A 14 3.54 3.43 2.25
N ASP A 15 2.76 3.47 3.33
CA ASP A 15 1.32 3.36 3.21
C ASP A 15 0.75 4.56 2.44
N ILE A 16 -0.51 4.49 2.04
CA ILE A 16 -1.18 5.51 1.24
C ILE A 16 -2.18 6.29 2.09
N ASP A 17 -3.18 5.61 2.63
CA ASP A 17 -4.32 6.23 3.32
C ASP A 17 -3.94 6.64 4.75
N GLY A 18 -4.12 7.92 5.11
CA GLY A 18 -3.67 8.45 6.40
C GLY A 18 -2.19 8.80 6.46
N THR A 19 -1.42 8.40 5.46
CA THR A 19 0.04 8.53 5.40
C THR A 19 0.49 9.53 4.31
N LEU A 20 0.21 9.27 3.04
CA LEU A 20 0.47 10.19 1.91
C LEU A 20 -0.79 10.94 1.49
N VAL A 21 -1.92 10.25 1.56
CA VAL A 21 -3.24 10.78 1.22
C VAL A 21 -4.02 10.98 2.52
N HIS A 22 -4.46 12.19 2.74
CA HIS A 22 -5.22 12.59 3.92
C HIS A 22 -6.68 12.86 3.58
N TYR A 23 -7.56 12.81 4.59
CA TYR A 23 -9.01 12.94 4.43
C TYR A 23 -9.54 14.07 5.33
N PRO A 24 -9.27 15.34 5.01
CA PRO A 24 -9.75 16.45 5.80
C PRO A 24 -11.28 16.51 5.80
N PRO A 25 -11.89 17.11 6.84
CA PRO A 25 -13.34 17.32 6.86
C PRO A 25 -13.83 18.10 5.63
N ALA A 26 -15.02 17.76 5.14
CA ALA A 26 -15.57 18.36 3.91
C ALA A 26 -15.60 19.91 3.92
N GLN A 27 -15.83 20.51 5.09
CA GLN A 27 -15.84 21.99 5.25
C GLN A 27 -14.45 22.60 5.05
N VAL A 28 -13.38 21.93 5.55
CA VAL A 28 -11.98 22.37 5.37
C VAL A 28 -11.60 22.24 3.89
N MET A 29 -11.97 21.12 3.29
CA MET A 29 -11.72 20.89 1.86
C MET A 29 -12.38 21.92 0.97
N GLN A 30 -13.63 22.33 1.27
CA GLN A 30 -14.33 23.37 0.50
C GLN A 30 -13.64 24.72 0.65
N GLN A 31 -13.20 25.08 1.85
CA GLN A 31 -12.46 26.32 2.10
C GLN A 31 -11.12 26.34 1.34
N ASP A 32 -10.39 25.21 1.31
CA ASP A 32 -9.13 25.11 0.56
C ASP A 32 -9.33 25.26 -0.94
N ILE A 33 -10.45 24.76 -1.48
CA ILE A 33 -10.84 24.96 -2.90
C ILE A 33 -11.19 26.43 -3.14
N ASP A 34 -11.97 27.04 -2.27
CA ASP A 34 -12.41 28.45 -2.40
C ASP A 34 -11.22 29.41 -2.27
N ASP A 35 -10.23 29.08 -1.41
CA ASP A 35 -8.98 29.84 -1.24
C ASP A 35 -7.98 29.59 -2.40
N ASN A 36 -8.36 28.77 -3.38
CA ASN A 36 -7.55 28.43 -4.56
C ASN A 36 -6.12 27.94 -4.22
N LYS A 37 -6.03 27.05 -3.21
CA LYS A 37 -4.77 26.42 -2.81
C LYS A 37 -4.32 25.44 -3.88
N ASN A 38 -3.49 25.90 -4.81
CA ASN A 38 -2.97 25.12 -5.96
C ASN A 38 -1.94 24.05 -5.57
N ASP A 39 -1.58 23.97 -4.29
CA ASP A 39 -0.60 23.02 -3.76
C ASP A 39 -1.21 21.65 -3.39
N LEU A 40 -2.54 21.48 -3.50
CA LEU A 40 -3.24 20.24 -3.19
C LEU A 40 -3.81 19.57 -4.44
N LEU A 41 -3.57 18.26 -4.58
CA LEU A 41 -4.27 17.40 -5.53
C LEU A 41 -5.39 16.64 -4.82
N TYR A 42 -6.58 16.70 -5.42
CA TYR A 42 -7.76 16.01 -4.92
C TYR A 42 -7.97 14.69 -5.67
N LEU A 43 -7.96 13.60 -4.93
CA LEU A 43 -8.23 12.28 -5.50
C LEU A 43 -9.72 12.13 -5.88
N PRO A 44 -10.07 11.20 -6.78
CA PRO A 44 -11.45 10.85 -7.03
C PRO A 44 -12.16 10.45 -5.73
N PRO A 45 -13.45 10.80 -5.56
CA PRO A 45 -14.19 10.42 -4.36
C PRO A 45 -14.29 8.90 -4.24
N SER A 46 -14.19 8.40 -3.03
CA SER A 46 -14.47 7.01 -2.70
C SER A 46 -15.95 6.66 -2.95
N LYS A 47 -16.30 5.38 -2.89
CA LYS A 47 -17.71 4.95 -2.96
C LYS A 47 -18.59 5.57 -1.85
N THR A 48 -17.99 5.97 -0.73
CA THR A 48 -18.68 6.66 0.38
C THR A 48 -18.71 8.18 0.24
N GLY A 49 -18.19 8.72 -0.88
CA GLY A 49 -18.13 10.16 -1.13
C GLY A 49 -16.94 10.87 -0.50
N GLN A 50 -16.15 10.21 0.33
CA GLN A 50 -14.92 10.79 0.87
C GLN A 50 -13.90 11.02 -0.23
N ARG A 51 -13.28 12.20 -0.22
CA ARG A 51 -12.23 12.58 -1.15
C ARG A 51 -10.91 12.72 -0.40
N GLY A 52 -9.87 12.07 -0.87
CA GLY A 52 -8.53 12.25 -0.34
C GLY A 52 -7.82 13.43 -0.98
N VAL A 53 -6.82 13.96 -0.30
CA VAL A 53 -5.93 15.02 -0.79
C VAL A 53 -4.47 14.61 -0.59
N ILE A 54 -3.60 15.04 -1.49
CA ILE A 54 -2.14 14.93 -1.38
C ILE A 54 -1.51 16.26 -1.79
N SER A 55 -0.47 16.70 -1.07
CA SER A 55 0.18 17.96 -1.43
C SER A 55 1.16 17.79 -2.59
N SER A 56 1.29 18.83 -3.42
CA SER A 56 2.30 18.90 -4.47
C SER A 56 3.72 18.79 -3.90
N LYS A 57 3.95 19.28 -2.68
CA LYS A 57 5.25 19.15 -2.00
C LYS A 57 5.53 17.69 -1.61
N THR A 58 4.54 16.95 -1.10
CA THR A 58 4.68 15.49 -0.86
C THR A 58 5.11 14.76 -2.13
N LEU A 59 4.46 15.06 -3.26
CA LEU A 59 4.81 14.44 -4.56
C LEU A 59 6.25 14.77 -4.97
N ARG A 60 6.68 16.04 -4.83
CA ARG A 60 8.07 16.47 -5.15
C ARG A 60 9.10 15.79 -4.24
N LEU A 61 8.82 15.63 -2.95
CA LEU A 61 9.74 14.97 -2.01
C LEU A 61 9.87 13.46 -2.34
N CYS A 62 8.79 12.78 -2.69
CA CYS A 62 8.84 11.40 -3.17
C CYS A 62 9.66 11.26 -4.46
N GLN A 63 9.50 12.22 -5.39
CA GLN A 63 10.32 12.27 -6.59
C GLN A 63 11.80 12.51 -6.27
N GLN A 64 12.11 13.39 -5.32
CA GLN A 64 13.49 13.66 -4.91
C GLN A 64 14.15 12.39 -4.37
N LEU A 65 13.47 11.59 -3.54
CA LEU A 65 13.96 10.27 -3.09
C LEU A 65 14.38 9.39 -4.27
N ARG A 66 13.51 9.28 -5.29
CA ARG A 66 13.81 8.49 -6.49
C ARG A 66 14.99 9.06 -7.30
N ASN A 67 15.11 10.37 -7.39
CA ASN A 67 16.24 11.03 -8.07
C ASN A 67 17.56 10.78 -7.34
N GLU A 68 17.54 10.58 -6.02
CA GLU A 68 18.69 10.15 -5.22
C GLU A 68 18.99 8.65 -5.37
N GLY A 69 18.25 7.94 -6.22
CA GLY A 69 18.40 6.49 -6.45
C GLY A 69 17.87 5.62 -5.32
N VAL A 70 16.96 6.15 -4.49
CA VAL A 70 16.32 5.43 -3.39
C VAL A 70 15.04 4.81 -3.89
N PRO A 71 14.92 3.47 -3.93
CA PRO A 71 13.67 2.81 -4.26
C PRO A 71 12.53 3.28 -3.35
N PHE A 72 11.43 3.73 -3.96
CA PHE A 72 10.23 4.19 -3.29
C PHE A 72 9.06 3.26 -3.63
N VAL A 73 8.40 2.72 -2.60
CA VAL A 73 7.35 1.71 -2.74
C VAL A 73 6.08 2.15 -2.05
N LEU A 74 4.95 2.04 -2.74
CA LEU A 74 3.63 2.23 -2.16
C LEU A 74 3.04 0.88 -1.73
N VAL A 75 2.61 0.77 -0.46
CA VAL A 75 2.12 -0.48 0.15
C VAL A 75 0.78 -0.22 0.83
N THR A 76 -0.31 -0.72 0.26
CA THR A 76 -1.66 -0.49 0.82
C THR A 76 -2.44 -1.78 1.07
N GLY A 77 -3.32 -1.75 2.07
CA GLY A 77 -4.35 -2.77 2.29
C GLY A 77 -5.53 -2.68 1.33
N ALA A 78 -5.60 -1.61 0.52
CA ALA A 78 -6.68 -1.42 -0.42
C ALA A 78 -6.67 -2.48 -1.54
N ARG A 79 -7.85 -2.75 -2.09
CA ARG A 79 -7.99 -3.61 -3.28
C ARG A 79 -7.26 -3.02 -4.49
N SER A 80 -6.79 -3.87 -5.37
CA SER A 80 -6.05 -3.46 -6.58
C SER A 80 -6.83 -2.45 -7.43
N THR A 81 -8.15 -2.63 -7.57
CA THR A 81 -9.00 -1.68 -8.33
C THR A 81 -9.01 -0.28 -7.73
N THR A 82 -8.99 -0.15 -6.40
CA THR A 82 -8.91 1.15 -5.71
C THR A 82 -7.53 1.78 -5.90
N LEU A 83 -6.47 1.00 -5.78
CA LEU A 83 -5.12 1.48 -6.04
C LEU A 83 -5.04 2.05 -7.47
N PHE A 84 -5.47 1.30 -8.49
CA PHE A 84 -5.37 1.74 -9.89
C PHE A 84 -6.16 3.02 -10.20
N GLN A 85 -7.31 3.22 -9.58
CA GLN A 85 -8.07 4.47 -9.71
C GLN A 85 -7.34 5.69 -9.15
N ARG A 86 -6.48 5.48 -8.14
CA ARG A 86 -5.71 6.54 -7.46
C ARG A 86 -4.35 6.81 -8.08
N LEU A 87 -3.76 5.84 -8.78
CA LEU A 87 -2.42 5.95 -9.35
C LEU A 87 -2.15 7.24 -10.14
N PRO A 88 -3.10 7.79 -10.93
CA PRO A 88 -2.87 9.07 -11.60
C PRO A 88 -2.50 10.23 -10.67
N TYR A 89 -2.90 10.16 -9.40
CA TYR A 89 -2.75 11.22 -8.39
C TYR A 89 -1.66 10.92 -7.36
N LEU A 90 -1.13 9.70 -7.37
CA LEU A 90 -0.10 9.26 -6.42
C LEU A 90 1.31 9.52 -6.98
N PRO A 91 2.34 9.61 -6.11
CA PRO A 91 3.70 9.72 -6.58
C PRO A 91 4.09 8.50 -7.41
N ARG A 92 4.91 8.69 -8.44
CA ARG A 92 5.57 7.57 -9.09
C ARG A 92 6.38 6.78 -8.06
N ALA A 93 6.29 5.45 -8.14
CA ALA A 93 7.00 4.53 -7.28
C ALA A 93 7.68 3.43 -8.11
N ASP A 94 8.68 2.79 -7.53
CA ASP A 94 9.41 1.68 -8.16
C ASP A 94 8.66 0.35 -8.03
N ALA A 95 7.72 0.28 -7.06
CA ALA A 95 6.74 -0.79 -6.97
C ALA A 95 5.45 -0.30 -6.27
N TYR A 96 4.35 -0.93 -6.61
CA TYR A 96 3.02 -0.67 -6.04
C TYR A 96 2.46 -1.98 -5.50
N VAL A 97 2.11 -1.98 -4.22
CA VAL A 97 1.61 -3.16 -3.51
C VAL A 97 0.17 -2.93 -3.07
N SER A 98 -0.70 -3.88 -3.33
CA SER A 98 -2.11 -3.85 -2.91
C SER A 98 -2.49 -5.10 -2.13
N GLU A 99 -3.71 -5.09 -1.60
CA GLU A 99 -4.33 -6.24 -0.92
C GLU A 99 -3.47 -6.76 0.24
N SER A 100 -2.96 -5.83 1.07
CA SER A 100 -2.09 -6.14 2.22
C SER A 100 -0.87 -6.99 1.86
N GLY A 101 -0.25 -6.71 0.70
CA GLY A 101 0.91 -7.47 0.24
C GLY A 101 0.58 -8.65 -0.69
N GLY A 102 -0.69 -8.83 -1.04
CA GLY A 102 -1.10 -9.94 -1.88
C GLY A 102 -0.72 -9.79 -3.35
N ARG A 103 -0.56 -8.55 -3.84
CA ARG A 103 -0.21 -8.27 -5.24
C ARG A 103 0.84 -7.17 -5.33
N ILE A 104 1.83 -7.37 -6.18
CA ILE A 104 2.91 -6.43 -6.47
C ILE A 104 2.87 -6.07 -7.94
N PHE A 105 3.04 -4.77 -8.25
CA PHE A 105 3.09 -4.26 -9.61
C PHE A 105 4.31 -3.38 -9.78
N TYR A 106 4.97 -3.47 -10.92
CA TYR A 106 6.09 -2.62 -11.31
C TYR A 106 5.73 -1.71 -12.48
N PRO A 107 6.16 -0.46 -12.47
CA PRO A 107 6.02 0.40 -13.63
C PRO A 107 6.95 -0.08 -14.74
N ASN A 108 6.40 -0.31 -15.92
CA ASN A 108 7.17 -0.54 -17.14
C ASN A 108 7.15 0.74 -17.97
N SER A 109 8.33 1.32 -18.21
CA SER A 109 8.46 2.57 -18.97
C SER A 109 8.47 2.36 -20.49
N SER A 110 8.66 1.14 -20.97
CA SER A 110 8.70 0.87 -22.42
C SER A 110 7.36 0.32 -22.91
N VAL A 111 6.51 1.23 -23.39
CA VAL A 111 5.31 0.87 -24.20
C VAL A 111 5.70 0.05 -25.45
N ASN A 112 6.97 0.08 -25.83
CA ASN A 112 7.51 -0.58 -27.02
C ASN A 112 7.95 -2.05 -26.82
N ASP A 113 8.06 -2.53 -25.57
CA ASP A 113 8.40 -3.94 -25.29
C ASP A 113 7.15 -4.84 -25.19
N MET A 114 6.03 -4.35 -25.69
CA MET A 114 4.79 -5.14 -25.79
C MET A 114 4.95 -6.17 -26.89
N VAL A 115 5.28 -7.40 -26.51
CA VAL A 115 5.18 -8.56 -27.37
C VAL A 115 3.73 -8.69 -27.83
N ASP A 116 3.53 -8.78 -29.14
CA ASP A 116 2.26 -8.86 -29.84
C ASP A 116 1.15 -9.57 -29.04
N GLY A 117 0.10 -8.82 -28.66
CA GLY A 117 -1.23 -9.36 -28.44
C GLY A 117 -1.68 -9.61 -27.00
N MET A 118 -0.83 -9.47 -25.96
CA MET A 118 -1.24 -9.64 -24.55
C MET A 118 -0.79 -8.45 -23.70
N VAL A 119 -1.68 -7.48 -23.50
CA VAL A 119 -1.49 -6.39 -22.54
C VAL A 119 -2.09 -6.82 -21.19
N ASP A 120 -1.36 -7.57 -20.42
CA ASP A 120 -1.68 -7.84 -19.00
C ASP A 120 -1.25 -6.67 -18.09
N GLY A 121 -1.30 -5.44 -18.62
CA GLY A 121 -0.83 -4.25 -17.95
C GLY A 121 -1.92 -3.19 -17.76
N VAL A 122 -1.83 -2.42 -16.68
CA VAL A 122 -2.68 -1.27 -16.41
C VAL A 122 -1.95 -0.01 -16.86
N LEU A 123 -2.49 0.67 -17.90
CA LEU A 123 -1.95 1.95 -18.36
C LEU A 123 -2.37 3.07 -17.41
N VAL A 124 -1.39 3.81 -16.90
CA VAL A 124 -1.57 4.93 -15.97
C VAL A 124 -1.18 6.23 -16.65
N HIS A 125 -2.07 7.22 -16.59
CA HIS A 125 -1.83 8.59 -17.05
C HIS A 125 -1.73 9.51 -15.82
N PRO A 126 -0.51 9.89 -15.38
CA PRO A 126 -0.33 10.75 -14.22
C PRO A 126 -1.00 12.11 -14.39
N GLN A 127 -1.54 12.64 -13.30
CA GLN A 127 -2.10 13.99 -13.27
C GLN A 127 -1.00 15.02 -12.98
N PRO A 128 -1.05 16.19 -13.63
CA PRO A 128 -0.10 17.26 -13.36
C PRO A 128 -0.33 17.84 -11.95
N TYR A 129 0.76 18.25 -11.32
CA TYR A 129 0.77 18.96 -10.05
C TYR A 129 1.78 20.10 -10.10
N GLU A 130 1.72 21.03 -9.15
CA GLU A 130 2.63 22.17 -9.11
C GLU A 130 4.09 21.73 -8.96
N GLY A 131 4.94 22.14 -9.91
CA GLY A 131 6.35 21.75 -9.97
C GLY A 131 6.58 20.32 -10.47
N CYS A 132 5.55 19.68 -11.07
CA CYS A 132 5.70 18.37 -11.69
C CYS A 132 6.65 18.41 -12.88
N PRO A 133 7.72 17.61 -12.92
CA PRO A 133 8.56 17.50 -14.09
C PRO A 133 7.85 16.74 -15.21
N SER A 134 8.16 17.06 -16.46
CA SER A 134 7.55 16.43 -17.63
C SER A 134 7.75 14.91 -17.67
N SER A 135 8.87 14.41 -17.14
CA SER A 135 9.15 12.97 -17.04
C SER A 135 8.16 12.21 -16.18
N ASP A 136 7.58 12.86 -15.15
CA ASP A 136 6.60 12.22 -14.27
C ASP A 136 5.19 12.21 -14.86
N LEU A 137 4.95 13.01 -15.90
CA LEU A 137 3.69 13.03 -16.66
C LEU A 137 3.64 11.98 -17.77
N GLU A 138 4.75 11.33 -18.08
CA GLU A 138 4.78 10.28 -19.10
C GLU A 138 3.92 9.08 -18.64
N PRO A 139 3.01 8.61 -19.50
CA PRO A 139 2.24 7.42 -19.22
C PRO A 139 3.14 6.21 -18.98
N PHE A 140 2.72 5.33 -18.10
CA PHE A 140 3.42 4.07 -17.82
C PHE A 140 2.45 2.91 -17.66
N THR A 141 2.90 1.70 -17.93
CA THR A 141 2.13 0.49 -17.76
C THR A 141 2.58 -0.23 -16.51
N LEU A 142 1.63 -0.72 -15.70
CA LEU A 142 1.92 -1.59 -14.57
C LEU A 142 1.90 -3.06 -15.01
N VAL A 143 2.92 -3.80 -14.59
CA VAL A 143 3.06 -5.24 -14.79
C VAL A 143 3.10 -5.94 -13.44
N GLU A 144 2.30 -7.00 -13.28
CA GLU A 144 2.25 -7.76 -12.02
C GLU A 144 3.49 -8.65 -11.85
N ASP A 145 3.97 -8.80 -10.61
CA ASP A 145 4.99 -9.75 -10.22
C ASP A 145 4.43 -11.17 -10.20
N LEU A 146 4.64 -11.90 -11.28
CA LEU A 146 4.14 -13.28 -11.41
C LEU A 146 4.88 -14.26 -10.50
N LEU A 147 6.12 -13.98 -10.10
CA LEU A 147 6.86 -14.85 -9.17
C LEU A 147 6.21 -14.79 -7.79
N TRP A 148 5.96 -13.58 -7.28
CA TRP A 148 5.26 -13.38 -6.01
C TRP A 148 3.85 -13.97 -6.05
N ARG A 149 3.11 -13.70 -7.12
CA ARG A 149 1.77 -14.25 -7.33
C ARG A 149 1.76 -15.79 -7.27
N ASN A 150 2.70 -16.44 -7.96
CA ASN A 150 2.81 -17.89 -7.98
C ASN A 150 3.22 -18.46 -6.61
N GLU A 151 4.10 -17.79 -5.87
CA GLU A 151 4.50 -18.19 -4.52
C GLU A 151 3.30 -18.24 -3.58
N ILE A 152 2.47 -17.19 -3.55
CA ILE A 152 1.24 -17.16 -2.76
C ILE A 152 0.26 -18.26 -3.17
N SER A 153 0.13 -18.53 -4.48
CA SER A 153 -0.78 -19.55 -5.02
C SER A 153 -0.28 -20.97 -4.74
N ASN A 154 1.01 -21.21 -4.87
CA ASN A 154 1.63 -22.53 -4.64
C ASN A 154 1.50 -23.01 -3.19
N LEU A 155 1.36 -22.09 -2.25
CA LEU A 155 1.12 -22.44 -0.84
C LEU A 155 -0.36 -22.78 -0.55
N ASP A 156 -1.19 -22.88 -1.60
CA ASP A 156 -2.65 -23.13 -1.51
C ASP A 156 -3.38 -22.20 -0.54
N CYS A 157 -2.84 -21.00 -0.37
CA CYS A 157 -3.40 -20.03 0.59
C CYS A 157 -4.54 -19.22 -0.03
N ALA A 158 -4.35 -18.71 -1.25
CA ALA A 158 -5.32 -17.83 -1.92
C ALA A 158 -5.98 -18.47 -3.15
N GLY A 159 -5.29 -19.38 -3.83
CA GLY A 159 -5.66 -19.84 -5.16
C GLY A 159 -5.47 -18.74 -6.22
N THR A 160 -5.69 -19.10 -7.48
CA THR A 160 -5.57 -18.17 -8.62
C THR A 160 -6.92 -17.69 -9.17
N ASP A 161 -8.01 -18.30 -8.74
CA ASP A 161 -9.35 -18.09 -9.33
C ASP A 161 -9.92 -16.69 -9.06
N GLY A 162 -9.37 -15.98 -8.08
CA GLY A 162 -9.74 -14.60 -7.77
C GLY A 162 -9.02 -13.57 -8.62
N TYR A 163 -7.99 -13.95 -9.37
CA TYR A 163 -7.28 -13.02 -10.24
C TYR A 163 -8.12 -12.68 -11.47
N SER A 164 -8.31 -11.40 -11.69
CA SER A 164 -9.00 -10.88 -12.85
C SER A 164 -8.04 -9.99 -13.65
N ILE A 165 -8.14 -10.06 -14.97
CA ILE A 165 -7.44 -9.16 -15.87
C ILE A 165 -8.14 -7.81 -15.78
N LEU A 166 -7.40 -6.76 -15.41
CA LEU A 166 -7.87 -5.39 -15.38
C LEU A 166 -7.46 -4.70 -16.68
N ALA A 167 -8.39 -4.14 -17.39
CA ALA A 167 -8.13 -3.33 -18.57
C ALA A 167 -8.72 -1.92 -18.40
N PRO A 168 -8.06 -0.88 -18.95
CA PRO A 168 -8.66 0.43 -19.03
C PRO A 168 -9.91 0.38 -19.89
N ARG A 169 -11.00 1.00 -19.45
CA ARG A 169 -12.18 1.21 -20.28
C ARG A 169 -11.90 2.32 -21.27
N ALA A 170 -12.07 2.06 -22.56
CA ALA A 170 -12.03 3.10 -23.57
C ALA A 170 -13.12 4.16 -23.27
N GLY A 171 -12.68 5.42 -23.05
CA GLY A 171 -13.57 6.56 -22.85
C GLY A 171 -14.18 6.71 -21.44
N SER A 172 -13.65 6.04 -20.43
CA SER A 172 -14.06 6.21 -19.03
C SER A 172 -12.85 6.35 -18.10
N ASP A 173 -13.03 7.08 -16.98
CA ASP A 173 -11.99 7.33 -15.97
C ASP A 173 -11.74 6.10 -15.07
N GLY A 174 -12.19 4.92 -15.45
CA GLY A 174 -12.14 3.73 -14.63
C GLY A 174 -11.61 2.50 -15.34
N PHE A 175 -11.01 1.61 -14.56
CA PHE A 175 -10.60 0.29 -14.99
C PHE A 175 -11.78 -0.69 -14.88
N SER A 176 -11.94 -1.56 -15.85
CA SER A 176 -12.90 -2.66 -15.76
C SER A 176 -12.19 -4.00 -15.68
N THR A 177 -12.77 -4.93 -14.95
CA THR A 177 -12.42 -6.34 -15.08
C THR A 177 -12.91 -6.83 -16.45
N LEU A 178 -12.04 -7.43 -17.26
CA LEU A 178 -12.42 -8.03 -18.54
C LEU A 178 -13.27 -9.29 -18.33
N THR A 179 -12.99 -10.03 -17.28
CA THR A 179 -13.77 -11.17 -16.83
C THR A 179 -14.34 -10.91 -15.45
N PRO A 180 -15.61 -11.24 -15.19
CA PRO A 180 -16.15 -11.17 -13.84
C PRO A 180 -15.27 -12.01 -12.90
N PRO A 181 -14.97 -11.54 -11.70
CA PRO A 181 -14.23 -12.33 -10.74
C PRO A 181 -15.03 -13.59 -10.40
N THR A 182 -14.34 -14.71 -10.28
CA THR A 182 -14.94 -15.97 -9.84
C THR A 182 -15.64 -15.77 -8.49
N PRO A 183 -16.90 -16.21 -8.33
CA PRO A 183 -17.61 -16.14 -7.04
C PRO A 183 -16.86 -16.85 -5.91
N ILE A 184 -17.03 -16.42 -4.66
CA ILE A 184 -16.31 -16.98 -3.49
C ILE A 184 -16.51 -18.49 -3.35
N ASP A 185 -17.71 -18.99 -3.63
CA ASP A 185 -18.06 -20.42 -3.56
C ASP A 185 -17.27 -21.29 -4.53
N GLN A 186 -16.77 -20.71 -5.61
CA GLN A 186 -16.00 -21.37 -6.66
C GLN A 186 -14.49 -21.13 -6.53
N ARG A 187 -14.03 -20.21 -5.67
CA ARG A 187 -12.61 -19.94 -5.46
C ARG A 187 -11.96 -21.02 -4.63
N SER A 188 -10.79 -21.47 -5.04
CA SER A 188 -9.98 -22.47 -4.33
C SER A 188 -9.09 -21.87 -3.24
N GLY A 189 -8.47 -22.73 -2.42
CA GLY A 189 -7.50 -22.34 -1.41
C GLY A 189 -8.09 -22.03 -0.04
N LYS A 190 -7.20 -22.00 0.96
CA LYS A 190 -7.56 -21.88 2.39
C LYS A 190 -8.22 -20.55 2.73
N LEU A 191 -7.80 -19.48 2.08
CA LEU A 191 -8.40 -18.15 2.25
C LEU A 191 -9.89 -18.18 1.93
N TRP A 192 -10.25 -18.75 0.79
CA TRP A 192 -11.65 -18.79 0.35
C TRP A 192 -12.47 -19.84 1.06
N ALA A 193 -11.83 -20.93 1.54
CA ALA A 193 -12.48 -21.87 2.44
C ALA A 193 -12.87 -21.20 3.78
N HIS A 194 -11.98 -20.37 4.33
CA HIS A 194 -12.27 -19.56 5.51
C HIS A 194 -13.38 -18.54 5.26
N ALA A 195 -13.34 -17.84 4.12
CA ALA A 195 -14.42 -16.93 3.72
C ALA A 195 -15.78 -17.61 3.71
N ARG A 196 -15.90 -18.79 3.06
CA ARG A 196 -17.14 -19.58 3.05
C ARG A 196 -17.59 -20.00 4.46
N ASN A 197 -16.67 -20.32 5.36
CA ASN A 197 -16.99 -20.66 6.73
C ASN A 197 -17.56 -19.47 7.51
N LEU A 198 -17.01 -18.26 7.30
CA LEU A 198 -17.54 -17.04 7.90
C LEU A 198 -18.92 -16.66 7.33
N GLN A 199 -19.14 -16.83 6.01
CA GLN A 199 -20.46 -16.65 5.41
C GLN A 199 -21.51 -17.59 6.02
N LYS A 200 -21.16 -18.85 6.28
CA LYS A 200 -22.05 -19.81 6.96
C LYS A 200 -22.38 -19.41 8.39
N LYS A 201 -21.53 -18.61 9.05
CA LYS A 201 -21.77 -18.03 10.37
C LYS A 201 -22.55 -16.71 10.31
N GLY A 202 -23.01 -16.29 9.14
CA GLY A 202 -23.80 -15.07 8.94
C GLY A 202 -23.01 -13.82 8.61
N PHE A 203 -21.66 -13.86 8.52
CA PHE A 203 -20.89 -12.68 8.18
C PHE A 203 -21.09 -12.27 6.72
N PHE A 204 -21.36 -10.99 6.50
CA PHE A 204 -21.26 -10.38 5.18
C PHE A 204 -19.80 -10.07 4.84
N LEU A 205 -19.34 -10.58 3.70
CA LEU A 205 -17.96 -10.41 3.24
C LEU A 205 -17.86 -9.50 2.01
N ASP A 206 -16.92 -8.57 2.03
CA ASP A 206 -16.54 -7.80 0.86
C ASP A 206 -15.29 -8.43 0.20
N SER A 207 -15.51 -9.16 -0.88
CA SER A 207 -14.46 -9.71 -1.75
C SER A 207 -14.38 -9.02 -3.10
N SER A 208 -15.22 -8.01 -3.33
CA SER A 208 -15.30 -7.31 -4.60
C SER A 208 -14.00 -6.55 -4.91
N GLY A 209 -13.36 -6.90 -6.02
CA GLY A 209 -12.10 -6.29 -6.44
C GLY A 209 -10.86 -6.78 -5.68
N TYR A 210 -10.99 -7.80 -4.83
CA TYR A 210 -9.90 -8.53 -4.20
C TYR A 210 -9.64 -9.85 -4.90
N ALA A 211 -8.38 -10.17 -5.14
CA ALA A 211 -7.93 -11.45 -5.66
C ALA A 211 -7.29 -12.32 -4.57
N THR A 212 -6.60 -11.71 -3.62
CA THR A 212 -5.80 -12.39 -2.59
C THR A 212 -6.21 -12.03 -1.17
N ALA A 213 -7.31 -11.32 -0.99
CA ALA A 213 -7.83 -10.92 0.31
C ALA A 213 -9.36 -10.85 0.29
N PHE A 214 -9.96 -10.78 1.46
CA PHE A 214 -11.35 -10.34 1.64
C PHE A 214 -11.47 -9.53 2.93
N ARG A 215 -12.48 -8.66 2.98
CA ARG A 215 -12.75 -7.77 4.11
C ARG A 215 -14.09 -8.07 4.76
N ILE A 216 -14.13 -7.99 6.07
CA ILE A 216 -15.35 -7.92 6.85
C ILE A 216 -15.43 -6.53 7.47
N ASN A 217 -16.53 -5.81 7.22
CA ASN A 217 -16.75 -4.48 7.76
C ASN A 217 -17.95 -4.51 8.71
N ARG A 218 -17.78 -4.04 9.96
CA ARG A 218 -18.84 -3.95 10.96
C ARG A 218 -20.09 -3.25 10.45
N LYS A 219 -19.92 -2.16 9.70
CA LYS A 219 -21.04 -1.34 9.18
C LYS A 219 -21.93 -2.07 8.17
N HIS A 220 -21.47 -3.19 7.62
CA HIS A 220 -22.21 -3.98 6.64
C HIS A 220 -22.79 -5.24 7.23
N GLN A 221 -22.60 -5.49 8.54
CA GLN A 221 -23.17 -6.65 9.20
C GLN A 221 -24.61 -6.41 9.63
N GLU A 222 -25.39 -7.47 9.74
CA GLU A 222 -26.70 -7.47 10.37
C GLU A 222 -26.58 -7.21 11.87
N ASP A 223 -27.64 -6.72 12.52
CA ASP A 223 -27.59 -6.20 13.90
C ASP A 223 -27.09 -7.25 14.92
N ASP A 224 -27.44 -8.52 14.76
CA ASP A 224 -27.00 -9.62 15.62
C ASP A 224 -25.47 -9.84 15.52
N ILE A 225 -24.91 -9.85 14.32
CA ILE A 225 -23.46 -9.97 14.08
C ILE A 225 -22.74 -8.67 14.49
N ALA A 226 -23.32 -7.51 14.17
CA ALA A 226 -22.74 -6.21 14.53
C ALA A 226 -22.60 -6.03 16.04
N SER A 227 -23.52 -6.60 16.83
CA SER A 227 -23.50 -6.52 18.30
C SER A 227 -22.35 -7.30 18.94
N THR A 228 -21.86 -8.38 18.30
CA THR A 228 -20.76 -9.24 18.77
C THR A 228 -19.47 -8.98 18.01
N PHE A 229 -19.44 -7.96 17.15
CA PHE A 229 -18.31 -7.73 16.26
C PHE A 229 -17.02 -7.35 16.99
N ASP A 230 -17.11 -6.67 18.14
CA ASP A 230 -15.93 -6.32 18.93
C ASP A 230 -15.26 -7.57 19.54
N GLU A 231 -16.05 -8.56 19.95
CA GLU A 231 -15.53 -9.86 20.38
C GLU A 231 -14.84 -10.60 19.22
N PHE A 232 -15.43 -10.56 18.03
CA PHE A 232 -14.82 -11.13 16.84
C PHE A 232 -13.50 -10.44 16.47
N LEU A 233 -13.43 -9.10 16.58
CA LEU A 233 -12.18 -8.34 16.40
C LEU A 233 -11.10 -8.80 17.39
N GLU A 234 -11.46 -8.96 18.67
CA GLU A 234 -10.54 -9.44 19.70
C GLU A 234 -10.03 -10.85 19.39
N GLN A 235 -10.91 -11.77 19.01
CA GLN A 235 -10.54 -13.12 18.58
C GLN A 235 -9.61 -13.10 17.35
N CYS A 236 -9.81 -12.19 16.42
CA CYS A 236 -8.91 -12.02 15.28
C CYS A 236 -7.53 -11.49 15.73
N ASN A 237 -7.48 -10.49 16.60
CA ASN A 237 -6.23 -9.93 17.13
C ASN A 237 -5.46 -10.98 17.94
N ASN A 238 -6.13 -11.80 18.72
CA ASN A 238 -5.56 -12.93 19.48
C ASN A 238 -5.31 -14.16 18.60
N ARG A 239 -5.61 -14.11 17.30
CA ARG A 239 -5.51 -15.19 16.33
C ARG A 239 -6.40 -16.42 16.58
N GLU A 240 -7.36 -16.34 17.48
CA GLU A 240 -8.28 -17.43 17.80
C GLU A 240 -9.27 -17.71 16.67
N ALA A 241 -9.69 -16.65 15.95
CA ALA A 241 -10.59 -16.77 14.80
C ALA A 241 -9.85 -16.83 13.45
N VAL A 242 -8.50 -16.91 13.44
CA VAL A 242 -7.67 -16.85 12.23
C VAL A 242 -6.97 -18.18 12.01
N PRO A 243 -7.23 -18.89 10.89
CA PRO A 243 -6.47 -20.09 10.52
C PRO A 243 -4.96 -19.84 10.50
N GLU A 244 -4.18 -20.88 10.82
CA GLU A 244 -2.72 -20.78 10.94
C GLU A 244 -2.05 -20.27 9.66
N GLU A 245 -2.58 -20.62 8.50
CA GLU A 245 -2.05 -20.27 7.19
C GLU A 245 -2.46 -18.88 6.70
N LEU A 246 -3.35 -18.19 7.45
CA LEU A 246 -3.83 -16.87 7.10
C LEU A 246 -3.25 -15.80 8.00
N GLY A 247 -3.08 -14.62 7.44
CA GLY A 247 -2.91 -13.35 8.13
C GLY A 247 -4.25 -12.63 8.28
N CYS A 248 -4.33 -11.79 9.27
CA CYS A 248 -5.39 -10.78 9.35
C CYS A 248 -4.82 -9.47 9.84
N SER A 249 -5.49 -8.39 9.49
CA SER A 249 -5.26 -7.07 10.07
C SER A 249 -6.59 -6.39 10.36
N THR A 250 -6.64 -5.65 11.45
CA THR A 250 -7.79 -4.85 11.84
C THR A 250 -7.53 -3.39 11.47
N ASN A 251 -8.54 -2.70 10.98
CA ASN A 251 -8.45 -1.28 10.65
C ASN A 251 -9.86 -0.66 10.62
N LEU A 252 -10.09 0.41 11.37
CA LEU A 252 -11.32 1.22 11.35
C LEU A 252 -12.64 0.41 11.41
N GLY A 253 -12.68 -0.64 12.25
CA GLY A 253 -13.83 -1.51 12.38
C GLY A 253 -13.99 -2.51 11.22
N CYS A 254 -12.92 -2.77 10.50
CA CYS A 254 -12.82 -3.82 9.49
C CYS A 254 -11.80 -4.88 9.92
N VAL A 255 -11.97 -6.10 9.40
CA VAL A 255 -10.96 -7.16 9.43
C VAL A 255 -10.66 -7.56 8.00
N ASP A 256 -9.41 -7.49 7.62
CA ASP A 256 -8.91 -8.00 6.36
C ASP A 256 -8.23 -9.35 6.58
N PHE A 257 -8.60 -10.35 5.81
CA PHE A 257 -7.98 -11.68 5.79
C PHE A 257 -7.19 -11.84 4.49
N TYR A 258 -5.99 -12.37 4.61
CA TYR A 258 -5.06 -12.58 3.50
C TYR A 258 -4.15 -13.79 3.77
N PRO A 259 -3.44 -14.33 2.76
CA PRO A 259 -2.44 -15.38 2.99
C PRO A 259 -1.37 -14.91 3.98
N LYS A 260 -0.97 -15.74 4.93
CA LYS A 260 0.05 -15.39 5.93
C LYS A 260 1.39 -14.97 5.32
N MET A 261 1.70 -15.52 4.14
CA MET A 261 2.91 -15.16 3.39
C MET A 261 2.86 -13.76 2.79
N SER A 262 1.67 -13.20 2.55
CA SER A 262 1.50 -11.79 2.23
C SER A 262 1.66 -10.94 3.50
N GLY A 263 0.96 -9.85 3.66
CA GLY A 263 1.20 -8.91 4.75
C GLY A 263 2.24 -7.86 4.39
N LYS A 264 2.01 -6.62 4.84
CA LYS A 264 2.86 -5.46 4.46
C LYS A 264 4.35 -5.71 4.78
N LYS A 265 4.65 -6.28 5.94
CA LYS A 265 6.03 -6.59 6.34
C LYS A 265 6.69 -7.61 5.41
N ASN A 266 6.00 -8.70 5.08
CA ASN A 266 6.59 -9.79 4.29
C ASN A 266 6.86 -9.37 2.84
N VAL A 267 5.94 -8.60 2.25
CA VAL A 267 6.15 -8.05 0.91
C VAL A 267 7.30 -7.04 0.87
N CYS A 268 7.48 -6.23 1.93
CA CYS A 268 8.63 -5.34 2.04
C CYS A 268 9.95 -6.12 2.17
N ASP A 269 9.96 -7.23 2.91
CA ASP A 269 11.12 -8.14 3.00
C ASP A 269 11.45 -8.79 1.64
N TYR A 270 10.45 -9.11 0.83
CA TYR A 270 10.66 -9.60 -0.52
C TYR A 270 11.26 -8.52 -1.43
N LEU A 271 10.68 -7.32 -1.41
CA LEU A 271 11.07 -6.21 -2.27
C LEU A 271 12.46 -5.67 -1.94
N ILE A 272 12.84 -5.56 -0.65
CA ILE A 272 14.17 -5.08 -0.28
C ILE A 272 15.28 -5.97 -0.84
N ARG A 273 15.08 -7.29 -0.82
CA ARG A 273 16.01 -8.26 -1.42
C ARG A 273 16.03 -8.20 -2.95
N LYS A 274 14.89 -7.87 -3.56
CA LYS A 274 14.79 -7.72 -5.01
C LYS A 274 15.47 -6.45 -5.53
N PHE A 275 15.36 -5.34 -4.78
CA PHE A 275 16.04 -4.08 -5.13
C PHE A 275 17.55 -4.14 -4.91
N PHE A 276 17.99 -4.90 -3.94
CA PHE A 276 19.42 -5.02 -3.60
C PHE A 276 19.90 -6.47 -3.68
N PRO A 277 19.90 -7.06 -4.91
CA PRO A 277 20.32 -8.44 -5.08
C PRO A 277 21.79 -8.58 -4.69
N CYS A 278 22.08 -9.64 -3.92
CA CYS A 278 23.43 -9.94 -3.47
C CYS A 278 24.20 -10.66 -4.57
N SER A 279 25.41 -10.20 -4.86
CA SER A 279 26.26 -10.78 -5.90
C SER A 279 26.67 -12.23 -5.61
N ASN A 280 26.58 -12.69 -4.36
CA ASN A 280 27.04 -14.00 -3.90
C ASN A 280 25.93 -14.90 -3.29
N GLY A 281 24.67 -14.59 -3.52
CA GLY A 281 23.52 -15.46 -3.19
C GLY A 281 23.12 -15.61 -1.72
N ASN A 282 23.96 -15.24 -0.75
CA ASN A 282 23.72 -15.45 0.68
C ASN A 282 24.15 -14.25 1.57
N ASP A 283 24.03 -13.02 1.09
CA ASP A 283 24.28 -11.86 1.95
C ASP A 283 23.05 -11.57 2.83
N GLU A 284 23.03 -12.15 4.02
CA GLU A 284 22.00 -11.91 5.04
C GLU A 284 22.04 -10.46 5.60
N SER A 285 22.97 -9.61 5.12
CA SER A 285 23.12 -8.24 5.60
C SER A 285 22.01 -7.30 5.13
N ILE A 286 21.34 -7.59 4.00
CA ILE A 286 20.24 -6.79 3.45
C ILE A 286 18.93 -7.16 4.15
N THR A 287 18.49 -6.34 5.08
CA THR A 287 17.25 -6.51 5.84
C THR A 287 16.48 -5.20 5.94
N LEU A 288 15.20 -5.24 6.22
CA LEU A 288 14.40 -4.04 6.53
C LEU A 288 15.00 -3.24 7.67
N LYS A 289 15.51 -3.93 8.71
CA LYS A 289 16.12 -3.34 9.90
C LYS A 289 17.33 -2.46 9.60
N SER A 290 18.06 -2.77 8.56
CA SER A 290 19.30 -2.05 8.19
C SER A 290 19.13 -1.13 6.98
N HIS A 291 18.16 -1.39 6.10
CA HIS A 291 18.08 -0.77 4.78
C HIS A 291 16.72 -0.17 4.42
N ALA A 292 15.77 -0.08 5.37
CA ALA A 292 14.44 0.42 5.06
C ALA A 292 13.96 1.53 6.00
N TYR A 293 13.41 2.56 5.41
CA TYR A 293 12.49 3.49 6.08
C TYR A 293 11.06 3.13 5.73
N CYS A 294 10.12 3.39 6.64
CA CYS A 294 8.71 3.33 6.29
C CYS A 294 7.93 4.56 6.80
N LEU A 295 6.86 4.89 6.07
CA LEU A 295 5.83 5.83 6.48
C LEU A 295 4.53 5.05 6.68
N CYS A 296 3.84 5.25 7.79
CA CYS A 296 2.66 4.48 8.16
C CYS A 296 1.83 5.18 9.23
N ASP A 297 0.60 4.71 9.52
CA ASP A 297 -0.29 5.40 10.45
C ASP A 297 -1.20 4.48 11.28
N ASP A 298 -1.46 3.22 10.87
CA ASP A 298 -2.52 2.39 11.47
C ASP A 298 -2.08 0.95 11.78
N ASP A 299 -2.98 0.20 12.41
CA ASP A 299 -2.79 -1.17 12.94
C ASP A 299 -2.16 -2.13 11.94
N ASN A 300 -2.58 -2.06 10.68
CA ASN A 300 -2.09 -2.95 9.62
C ASN A 300 -0.61 -2.70 9.24
N ASP A 301 0.02 -1.66 9.80
CA ASP A 301 1.40 -1.27 9.57
C ASP A 301 2.36 -1.64 10.70
N VAL A 302 1.85 -2.07 11.85
CA VAL A 302 2.65 -2.31 13.06
C VAL A 302 3.84 -3.24 12.79
N GLU A 303 3.62 -4.36 12.09
CA GLU A 303 4.68 -5.32 11.78
C GLU A 303 5.74 -4.71 10.84
N MET A 304 5.31 -3.92 9.86
CA MET A 304 6.22 -3.22 8.94
C MET A 304 7.04 -2.17 9.68
N ALA A 305 6.40 -1.38 10.53
CA ALA A 305 7.05 -0.33 11.33
C ALA A 305 8.13 -0.90 12.27
N LEU A 306 7.84 -2.02 12.95
CA LEU A 306 8.80 -2.72 13.82
C LEU A 306 9.98 -3.30 13.05
N ALA A 307 9.74 -3.78 11.83
CA ALA A 307 10.76 -4.42 11.02
C ALA A 307 11.74 -3.43 10.36
N CYS A 308 11.31 -2.22 10.06
CA CYS A 308 12.13 -1.22 9.39
C CYS A 308 13.20 -0.59 10.30
N ARG A 309 14.24 -0.01 9.70
CA ARG A 309 15.28 0.76 10.39
C ARG A 309 14.66 1.93 11.16
N THR A 310 13.80 2.68 10.49
CA THR A 310 13.05 3.78 11.10
C THR A 310 11.66 3.84 10.48
N ALA A 311 10.65 3.96 11.31
CA ALA A 311 9.27 4.21 10.90
C ALA A 311 8.88 5.65 11.26
N TYR A 312 8.29 6.36 10.31
CA TYR A 312 7.77 7.70 10.49
C TYR A 312 6.24 7.66 10.48
N LEU A 313 5.62 8.29 11.48
CA LEU A 313 4.18 8.34 11.66
C LEU A 313 3.68 9.77 11.39
N PRO A 314 3.22 10.08 10.17
CA PRO A 314 2.59 11.35 9.85
C PRO A 314 1.25 11.57 10.55
N SER A 315 0.58 10.47 10.90
CA SER A 315 -0.57 10.47 11.79
C SER A 315 -0.54 9.20 12.66
N VAL A 316 -1.29 9.23 13.77
CA VAL A 316 -1.41 8.09 14.68
C VAL A 316 -2.90 7.81 14.90
N THR A 317 -3.42 6.88 14.11
CA THR A 317 -4.86 6.64 14.02
C THR A 317 -5.35 5.59 15.01
N SER A 318 -4.46 4.70 15.51
CA SER A 318 -4.82 3.60 16.38
C SER A 318 -4.08 3.59 17.72
N GLU A 319 -4.61 2.85 18.69
CA GLU A 319 -4.00 2.69 20.01
C GLU A 319 -2.72 1.84 19.95
N SER A 320 -2.69 0.83 19.08
CA SER A 320 -1.50 0.02 18.88
C SER A 320 -0.34 0.85 18.34
N MET A 321 -0.61 1.79 17.41
CA MET A 321 0.40 2.70 16.89
C MET A 321 0.86 3.72 17.94
N ARG A 322 -0.04 4.22 18.82
CA ARG A 322 0.36 5.07 19.97
C ARG A 322 1.31 4.33 20.90
N ARG A 323 0.94 3.07 21.25
CA ARG A 323 1.79 2.23 22.09
C ARG A 323 3.14 1.97 21.41
N LEU A 324 3.13 1.62 20.13
CA LEU A 324 4.34 1.42 19.35
C LEU A 324 5.26 2.64 19.37
N ALA A 325 4.71 3.83 19.14
CA ALA A 325 5.44 5.09 19.18
C ALA A 325 6.07 5.39 20.54
N SER A 326 5.41 4.97 21.63
CA SER A 326 5.93 5.17 23.00
C SER A 326 7.00 4.16 23.41
N GLU A 327 6.95 2.93 22.89
CA GLU A 327 7.81 1.81 23.30
C GLU A 327 9.02 1.60 22.37
N SER A 328 8.93 2.04 21.12
CA SER A 328 9.92 1.69 20.10
C SER A 328 10.79 2.87 19.69
N LYS A 329 12.11 2.77 19.91
CA LYS A 329 13.08 3.83 19.60
C LYS A 329 13.25 4.11 18.09
N ASN A 330 12.86 3.18 17.24
CA ASN A 330 12.92 3.32 15.77
C ASN A 330 11.65 3.95 15.19
N VAL A 331 10.69 4.36 16.01
CA VAL A 331 9.43 4.97 15.57
C VAL A 331 9.43 6.45 15.92
N ILE A 332 9.19 7.30 14.95
CA ILE A 332 9.22 8.75 15.06
C ILE A 332 7.85 9.30 14.63
N VAL A 333 7.15 9.92 15.55
CA VAL A 333 5.91 10.65 15.25
C VAL A 333 6.29 12.02 14.68
N THR A 334 5.84 12.32 13.47
CA THR A 334 6.06 13.62 12.82
C THR A 334 4.87 14.54 12.94
N GLU A 335 3.70 14.02 13.31
CA GLU A 335 2.54 14.81 13.66
C GLU A 335 2.78 15.64 14.94
N THR A 336 2.40 16.92 14.91
CA THR A 336 2.41 17.84 16.06
C THR A 336 1.16 18.71 16.00
N GLU A 337 0.92 19.55 17.03
CA GLU A 337 -0.19 20.51 17.00
C GLU A 337 -0.12 21.47 15.80
N GLU A 338 1.09 21.82 15.37
CA GLU A 338 1.36 22.75 14.25
C GLU A 338 1.52 22.04 12.91
N ARG A 339 1.84 20.73 12.92
CA ARG A 339 2.07 19.91 11.72
C ARG A 339 1.12 18.74 11.73
N LYS A 340 0.08 18.81 10.91
CA LYS A 340 -0.91 17.75 10.73
C LYS A 340 -1.02 17.36 9.27
N GLU A 341 -1.52 16.17 9.02
CA GLU A 341 -1.81 15.68 7.68
C GLU A 341 -0.59 15.84 6.73
N SER A 342 -0.76 16.52 5.60
CA SER A 342 0.30 16.69 4.59
C SER A 342 1.58 17.30 5.16
N LEU A 343 1.50 18.25 6.10
CA LEU A 343 2.69 18.86 6.72
C LEU A 343 3.49 17.87 7.54
N ALA A 344 2.84 16.92 8.19
CA ALA A 344 3.51 15.86 8.95
C ALA A 344 4.18 14.85 8.01
N THR A 345 3.53 14.51 6.90
CA THR A 345 4.09 13.67 5.83
C THR A 345 5.33 14.31 5.20
N GLU A 346 5.25 15.59 4.86
CA GLU A 346 6.36 16.35 4.30
C GLU A 346 7.57 16.38 5.23
N ALA A 347 7.33 16.61 6.53
CA ALA A 347 8.39 16.57 7.54
C ALA A 347 9.05 15.19 7.63
N ALA A 348 8.28 14.10 7.56
CA ALA A 348 8.81 12.73 7.54
C ALA A 348 9.72 12.51 6.32
N LEU A 349 9.26 12.89 5.13
CA LEU A 349 10.03 12.74 3.89
C LEU A 349 11.31 13.59 3.90
N GLU A 350 11.26 14.82 4.42
CA GLU A 350 12.43 15.68 4.60
C GLU A 350 13.46 15.07 5.56
N MET A 351 13.00 14.46 6.65
CA MET A 351 13.89 13.76 7.59
C MET A 351 14.58 12.57 6.93
N ILE A 352 13.86 11.78 6.13
CA ILE A 352 14.43 10.65 5.37
C ILE A 352 15.49 11.15 4.39
N LEU A 353 15.18 12.17 3.58
CA LEU A 353 16.12 12.75 2.63
C LEU A 353 17.39 13.27 3.30
N ASN A 354 17.25 13.95 4.43
CA ASN A 354 18.39 14.44 5.21
C ASN A 354 19.27 13.29 5.75
N ASP A 355 18.67 12.19 6.17
CA ASP A 355 19.39 11.03 6.70
C ASP A 355 20.17 10.30 5.59
N ILE A 356 19.57 10.15 4.42
CA ILE A 356 20.19 9.58 3.22
C ILE A 356 21.37 10.45 2.77
N SER A 357 21.19 11.77 2.69
CA SER A 357 22.23 12.70 2.28
C SER A 357 23.46 12.67 3.20
N LYS A 358 23.24 12.56 4.51
CA LYS A 358 24.33 12.40 5.50
C LYS A 358 25.06 11.07 5.31
N SER A 359 24.32 9.98 5.04
CA SER A 359 24.91 8.65 4.84
C SER A 359 25.75 8.56 3.56
N ASN A 360 25.43 9.31 2.53
CA ASN A 360 26.19 9.38 1.27
C ASN A 360 27.43 10.30 1.37
N SER A 361 27.56 11.09 2.44
CA SER A 361 28.67 12.04 2.66
C SER A 361 29.82 11.45 3.47
N ILE A 362 29.66 10.23 3.98
CA ILE A 362 30.66 9.47 4.75
C ILE A 362 31.29 8.39 3.85
#